data_3caa39716e4957e420e01fdd617aadb5
#
_entry.id   3caa39716e4957e420e01fdd617aadb5
#
_cell.length_a   1.000
_cell.length_b   1.000
_cell.length_c   1.000
_cell.angle_alpha   90.00
_cell.angle_beta   90.00
_cell.angle_gamma   90.00
#
_symmetry.space_group_name_H-M   'P 1'
#
loop_
_entity.id
_entity.type
_entity.pdbx_description
1 polymer ?
#
loop_
_entity_poly.entity_id
_entity_poly.type
_entity_poly.pdbx_seq_one_letter_code
_entity_poly.pdbx_strand_id
1 'polypeptide(L)'
;MCNCNHDGDSNVDYTINEGRRRFLLDSLAAGGLAATLGLPGVLNTAMARTDDVVRIGYLPITDATPLLVAHNRGYFEDEGLEVAQPELIRGWSPLVEGFTRGRYNLVHLLKPIPVWMRYNNNFPVKIMAWAHTNGSAVLMSQASGAKEFADLGGTQIAVPFWYSVHNVLLQMALRQAGLEPVIQDQSAELAPNQVNLAIMPPADMPPALAAGRIDGFTVAEPFNAAGELLANGSLLRFTGDIWKNHPCCVLCMNEQQVEANPERTQKVLNALVRAELYAQQNKAETAEMLSRDGEGYLPMPANVVRRAMTHYDTDYYDEPHAIRHAEWGVGRIDFSPYPFPSATRELVRAMNKTLVGGDKTFLEDLDPDYVANDLVDDRFVRRALEKYPDAHPLDLSGENPWEREEEISV
;
A
#
# COMPACT_ATOMS: atom_id res chain seq x y z
N MET A 1 -1.75 -19.20 -52.90
CA MET A 1 -2.06 -20.32 -51.99
C MET A 1 -0.93 -20.43 -51.00
N CYS A 2 -1.12 -19.94 -49.81
CA CYS A 2 -0.42 -20.33 -48.58
C CYS A 2 -1.27 -19.82 -47.41
N ASN A 3 -1.92 -20.77 -46.77
CA ASN A 3 -2.68 -20.62 -45.57
C ASN A 3 -1.70 -20.51 -44.39
N CYS A 4 -1.79 -19.47 -43.56
CA CYS A 4 -1.22 -19.46 -42.24
C CYS A 4 -2.32 -19.02 -41.29
N ASN A 5 -2.96 -20.00 -40.67
CA ASN A 5 -3.72 -19.82 -39.44
C ASN A 5 -2.74 -19.49 -38.32
N HIS A 6 -2.98 -18.38 -37.62
CA HIS A 6 -2.42 -18.09 -36.32
C HIS A 6 -3.58 -17.90 -35.36
N ASP A 7 -4.00 -19.00 -34.77
CA ASP A 7 -4.75 -18.99 -33.51
C ASP A 7 -3.73 -18.77 -32.40
N GLY A 8 -3.77 -17.60 -31.80
CA GLY A 8 -2.97 -17.20 -30.63
C GLY A 8 -3.91 -16.86 -29.47
N ASP A 9 -4.40 -17.90 -28.81
CA ASP A 9 -5.13 -17.80 -27.56
C ASP A 9 -4.14 -17.44 -26.43
N SER A 10 -4.11 -16.18 -26.01
CA SER A 10 -3.36 -15.73 -24.83
C SER A 10 -4.29 -15.47 -23.65
N ASN A 11 -4.94 -16.54 -23.19
CA ASN A 11 -5.58 -16.55 -21.87
C ASN A 11 -4.49 -16.77 -20.82
N VAL A 12 -3.98 -15.71 -20.22
CA VAL A 12 -3.13 -15.80 -19.03
C VAL A 12 -4.03 -16.01 -17.82
N ASP A 13 -4.28 -17.28 -17.52
CA ASP A 13 -5.03 -17.73 -16.35
C ASP A 13 -4.18 -17.48 -15.08
N TYR A 14 -4.58 -16.53 -14.24
CA TYR A 14 -3.97 -16.22 -12.94
C TYR A 14 -4.45 -17.15 -11.82
N THR A 15 -4.96 -18.32 -12.13
CA THR A 15 -5.20 -19.35 -11.13
C THR A 15 -3.85 -19.90 -10.66
N ILE A 16 -3.63 -19.88 -9.34
CA ILE A 16 -2.43 -20.50 -8.72
C ILE A 16 -2.45 -21.98 -9.09
N ASN A 17 -1.54 -22.35 -9.99
CA ASN A 17 -1.43 -23.69 -10.56
C ASN A 17 -1.24 -24.72 -9.44
N GLU A 18 -2.17 -25.68 -9.33
CA GLU A 18 -2.10 -26.79 -8.35
C GLU A 18 -0.77 -27.57 -8.39
N GLY A 19 -0.08 -27.53 -9.53
CA GLY A 19 1.27 -28.09 -9.64
C GLY A 19 2.31 -27.39 -8.77
N ARG A 20 2.18 -26.07 -8.49
CA ARG A 20 3.07 -25.35 -7.59
C ARG A 20 2.78 -25.68 -6.11
N ARG A 21 1.53 -25.92 -5.77
CA ARG A 21 1.14 -26.38 -4.43
C ARG A 21 1.69 -27.78 -4.13
N ARG A 22 1.68 -28.70 -5.12
CA ARG A 22 2.32 -30.01 -4.99
C ARG A 22 3.84 -29.91 -4.87
N PHE A 23 4.50 -29.04 -5.66
CA PHE A 23 5.95 -28.84 -5.56
C PHE A 23 6.39 -28.34 -4.16
N LEU A 24 5.62 -27.47 -3.51
CA LEU A 24 5.89 -27.01 -2.15
C LEU A 24 5.66 -28.11 -1.11
N LEU A 25 4.63 -28.96 -1.29
CA LEU A 25 4.37 -30.10 -0.39
C LEU A 25 5.41 -31.23 -0.57
N ASP A 26 5.85 -31.48 -1.81
CA ASP A 26 6.89 -32.46 -2.11
C ASP A 26 8.27 -32.01 -1.60
N SER A 27 8.53 -30.69 -1.59
CA SER A 27 9.75 -30.12 -0.98
C SER A 27 9.79 -30.25 0.56
N LEU A 28 8.63 -30.21 1.21
CA LEU A 28 8.50 -30.48 2.66
C LEU A 28 8.65 -31.98 2.98
N ALA A 29 8.18 -32.86 2.09
CA ALA A 29 8.34 -34.31 2.25
C ALA A 29 9.80 -34.77 2.06
N ALA A 30 10.58 -34.12 1.17
CA ALA A 30 11.99 -34.40 0.98
C ALA A 30 12.86 -33.93 2.18
N GLY A 31 12.44 -32.88 2.90
CA GLY A 31 13.09 -32.44 4.15
C GLY A 31 12.87 -33.40 5.33
N GLY A 32 11.77 -34.16 5.32
CA GLY A 32 11.44 -35.11 6.39
C GLY A 32 12.29 -36.39 6.41
N LEU A 33 12.89 -36.79 5.30
CA LEU A 33 13.71 -37.99 5.19
C LEU A 33 15.17 -37.81 5.67
N ALA A 34 15.64 -36.54 5.75
CA ALA A 34 17.01 -36.27 6.25
C ALA A 34 17.13 -36.32 7.78
N ALA A 35 16.01 -36.27 8.51
CA ALA A 35 15.97 -36.31 9.98
C ALA A 35 16.23 -37.71 10.58
N THR A 36 16.19 -38.79 9.79
CA THR A 36 16.37 -40.16 10.25
C THR A 36 17.81 -40.68 10.17
N LEU A 37 18.76 -39.89 9.67
CA LEU A 37 20.16 -40.30 9.50
C LEU A 37 21.13 -39.68 10.51
N GLY A 38 20.65 -39.24 11.67
CA GLY A 38 21.50 -38.99 12.84
C GLY A 38 22.67 -38.00 12.66
N LEU A 39 22.55 -36.97 11.83
CA LEU A 39 23.50 -35.86 11.74
C LEU A 39 22.96 -34.63 12.47
N PRO A 40 23.34 -34.42 13.76
CA PRO A 40 22.99 -33.19 14.45
C PRO A 40 23.92 -32.08 13.92
N GLY A 41 23.41 -31.12 13.22
CA GLY A 41 24.16 -29.90 12.93
C GLY A 41 23.97 -29.20 11.60
N VAL A 42 23.24 -29.77 10.63
CA VAL A 42 23.18 -29.15 9.28
C VAL A 42 21.83 -28.44 8.98
N LEU A 43 20.78 -28.72 9.73
CA LEU A 43 19.45 -28.12 9.48
C LEU A 43 19.19 -26.78 10.21
N ASN A 44 20.06 -26.37 11.14
CA ASN A 44 19.86 -25.13 11.90
C ASN A 44 20.63 -23.92 11.37
N THR A 45 21.46 -24.07 10.33
CA THR A 45 22.26 -22.96 9.81
C THR A 45 21.66 -22.21 8.63
N ALA A 46 20.55 -22.67 8.07
CA ALA A 46 19.85 -21.98 6.97
C ALA A 46 18.79 -20.96 7.45
N MET A 47 18.37 -20.99 8.73
CA MET A 47 17.33 -20.12 9.26
C MET A 47 17.79 -18.97 10.17
N ALA A 48 19.06 -18.91 10.53
CA ALA A 48 19.60 -17.84 11.37
C ALA A 48 20.78 -17.16 10.70
N ARG A 49 20.63 -16.68 9.45
CA ARG A 49 21.39 -15.52 9.04
C ARG A 49 20.75 -14.35 9.78
N THR A 50 21.40 -13.88 10.82
CA THR A 50 21.26 -12.51 11.29
C THR A 50 21.70 -11.64 10.12
N ASP A 51 20.71 -11.23 9.35
CA ASP A 51 20.92 -10.44 8.16
C ASP A 51 21.14 -8.99 8.62
N ASP A 52 22.38 -8.62 8.83
CA ASP A 52 22.74 -7.30 9.38
C ASP A 52 22.43 -6.19 8.39
N VAL A 53 22.34 -6.50 7.09
CA VAL A 53 22.05 -5.53 6.02
C VAL A 53 20.55 -5.27 5.90
N VAL A 54 20.15 -4.00 5.88
CA VAL A 54 18.79 -3.58 5.54
C VAL A 54 18.60 -3.66 4.03
N ARG A 55 17.65 -4.48 3.56
CA ARG A 55 17.32 -4.64 2.14
C ARG A 55 15.88 -4.20 1.91
N ILE A 56 15.73 -3.13 1.15
CA ILE A 56 14.47 -2.47 0.90
C ILE A 56 13.95 -2.84 -0.49
N GLY A 57 12.70 -3.35 -0.55
CA GLY A 57 11.93 -3.43 -1.78
C GLY A 57 10.81 -2.39 -1.77
N TYR A 58 10.61 -1.65 -2.87
CA TYR A 58 9.57 -0.62 -2.91
C TYR A 58 8.92 -0.48 -4.30
N LEU A 59 7.65 -0.04 -4.31
CA LEU A 59 7.00 0.47 -5.51
C LEU A 59 7.32 1.95 -5.70
N PRO A 60 7.36 2.46 -6.95
CA PRO A 60 7.67 3.85 -7.24
C PRO A 60 6.47 4.78 -6.98
N ILE A 61 6.05 4.85 -5.74
CA ILE A 61 4.94 5.67 -5.23
C ILE A 61 5.42 6.48 -4.02
N THR A 62 4.74 7.59 -3.73
CA THR A 62 5.10 8.46 -2.59
C THR A 62 4.97 7.77 -1.23
N ASP A 63 4.26 6.66 -1.17
CA ASP A 63 4.11 5.81 0.01
C ASP A 63 5.45 5.24 0.51
N ALA A 64 6.44 5.11 -0.38
CA ALA A 64 7.78 4.62 -0.04
C ALA A 64 8.67 5.71 0.57
N THR A 65 8.20 6.94 0.69
CA THR A 65 8.98 8.10 1.15
C THR A 65 9.81 7.84 2.40
N PRO A 66 9.30 7.25 3.50
CA PRO A 66 10.12 7.03 4.70
C PRO A 66 11.34 6.15 4.44
N LEU A 67 11.17 5.09 3.64
CA LEU A 67 12.25 4.17 3.28
C LEU A 67 13.35 4.88 2.48
N LEU A 68 12.92 5.68 1.51
CA LEU A 68 13.81 6.35 0.56
C LEU A 68 14.51 7.56 1.17
N VAL A 69 13.82 8.33 2.02
CA VAL A 69 14.42 9.42 2.80
C VAL A 69 15.43 8.89 3.80
N ALA A 70 15.09 7.81 4.53
CA ALA A 70 16.01 7.22 5.49
C ALA A 70 17.31 6.72 4.81
N HIS A 71 17.18 6.10 3.63
CA HIS A 71 18.33 5.69 2.82
C HIS A 71 19.12 6.89 2.29
N ASN A 72 18.47 7.84 1.62
CA ASN A 72 19.16 8.97 0.99
C ASN A 72 19.91 9.87 1.98
N ARG A 73 19.33 10.05 3.18
CA ARG A 73 19.89 10.92 4.22
C ARG A 73 20.87 10.21 5.18
N GLY A 74 21.14 8.92 4.94
CA GLY A 74 22.05 8.15 5.78
C GLY A 74 21.52 7.87 7.19
N TYR A 75 20.18 7.88 7.40
CA TYR A 75 19.63 7.69 8.74
C TYR A 75 19.77 6.25 9.25
N PHE A 76 19.86 5.27 8.36
CA PHE A 76 20.22 3.89 8.74
C PHE A 76 21.66 3.79 9.21
N GLU A 77 22.59 4.44 8.49
CA GLU A 77 24.00 4.49 8.84
C GLU A 77 24.25 5.25 10.14
N ASP A 78 23.50 6.34 10.39
CA ASP A 78 23.54 7.08 11.66
C ASP A 78 23.14 6.19 12.87
N GLU A 79 22.27 5.22 12.66
CA GLU A 79 21.90 4.21 13.68
C GLU A 79 22.88 3.01 13.68
N GLY A 80 23.95 3.04 12.86
CA GLY A 80 24.97 1.99 12.77
C GLY A 80 24.48 0.75 12.03
N LEU A 81 23.56 0.90 11.08
CA LEU A 81 23.06 -0.16 10.21
C LEU A 81 23.72 -0.06 8.82
N GLU A 82 24.03 -1.22 8.24
CA GLU A 82 24.34 -1.32 6.82
C GLU A 82 23.03 -1.39 6.03
N VAL A 83 22.93 -0.62 4.94
CA VAL A 83 21.76 -0.62 4.06
C VAL A 83 22.17 -0.83 2.61
N ALA A 84 21.51 -1.75 1.93
CA ALA A 84 21.68 -1.93 0.49
C ALA A 84 20.88 -0.89 -0.30
N GLN A 85 21.29 -0.62 -1.54
CA GLN A 85 20.52 0.22 -2.46
C GLN A 85 19.07 -0.29 -2.55
N PRO A 86 18.05 0.55 -2.29
CA PRO A 86 16.64 0.18 -2.42
C PRO A 86 16.31 -0.29 -3.83
N GLU A 87 15.52 -1.37 -3.92
CA GLU A 87 15.16 -1.98 -5.19
C GLU A 87 13.74 -1.60 -5.60
N LEU A 88 13.61 -0.97 -6.79
CA LEU A 88 12.34 -0.58 -7.38
C LEU A 88 11.64 -1.78 -8.01
N ILE A 89 10.40 -2.04 -7.58
CA ILE A 89 9.54 -3.13 -8.04
C ILE A 89 8.27 -2.53 -8.68
N ARG A 90 7.84 -3.09 -9.79
CA ARG A 90 6.74 -2.52 -10.59
C ARG A 90 5.35 -3.06 -10.28
N GLY A 91 5.18 -3.85 -9.22
CA GLY A 91 3.88 -4.41 -8.86
C GLY A 91 3.86 -5.01 -7.46
N TRP A 92 2.66 -5.10 -6.89
CA TRP A 92 2.47 -5.60 -5.52
C TRP A 92 2.80 -7.08 -5.39
N SER A 93 2.38 -7.94 -6.34
CA SER A 93 2.67 -9.38 -6.30
C SER A 93 4.17 -9.70 -6.31
N PRO A 94 5.00 -9.11 -7.20
CA PRO A 94 6.45 -9.31 -7.15
C PRO A 94 7.10 -8.79 -5.86
N LEU A 95 6.61 -7.68 -5.28
CA LEU A 95 7.12 -7.16 -4.00
C LEU A 95 6.83 -8.14 -2.87
N VAL A 96 5.57 -8.62 -2.75
CA VAL A 96 5.17 -9.62 -1.76
C VAL A 96 5.99 -10.91 -1.93
N GLU A 97 6.17 -11.39 -3.16
CA GLU A 97 6.97 -12.58 -3.44
C GLU A 97 8.44 -12.39 -3.00
N GLY A 98 9.05 -11.25 -3.33
CA GLY A 98 10.42 -10.93 -2.91
C GLY A 98 10.56 -10.88 -1.39
N PHE A 99 9.61 -10.27 -0.70
CA PHE A 99 9.57 -10.20 0.77
C PHE A 99 9.37 -11.59 1.39
N THR A 100 8.42 -12.37 0.89
CA THR A 100 8.16 -13.73 1.38
C THR A 100 9.37 -14.65 1.21
N ARG A 101 10.16 -14.47 0.16
CA ARG A 101 11.40 -15.24 -0.10
C ARG A 101 12.64 -14.69 0.61
N GLY A 102 12.50 -13.61 1.40
CA GLY A 102 13.61 -13.00 2.12
C GLY A 102 14.59 -12.21 1.25
N ARG A 103 14.21 -11.84 0.02
CA ARG A 103 14.97 -10.91 -0.83
C ARG A 103 15.05 -9.53 -0.19
N TYR A 104 13.93 -9.09 0.37
CA TYR A 104 13.79 -7.87 1.17
C TYR A 104 13.47 -8.24 2.61
N ASN A 105 13.98 -7.47 3.56
CA ASN A 105 13.66 -7.60 4.99
C ASN A 105 12.95 -6.36 5.55
N LEU A 106 12.78 -5.34 4.72
CA LEU A 106 12.01 -4.13 5.01
C LEU A 106 11.27 -3.70 3.73
N VAL A 107 9.95 -3.59 3.82
CA VAL A 107 9.08 -3.21 2.70
C VAL A 107 7.97 -2.27 3.17
N HIS A 108 7.41 -1.48 2.24
CA HIS A 108 6.08 -0.91 2.43
C HIS A 108 5.06 -1.76 1.70
N LEU A 109 3.89 -1.94 2.30
CA LEU A 109 2.78 -2.70 1.71
C LEU A 109 1.47 -1.93 1.90
N LEU A 110 0.56 -2.03 0.93
CA LEU A 110 -0.83 -1.61 1.14
C LEU A 110 -1.38 -2.29 2.39
N LYS A 111 -1.96 -1.54 3.32
CA LYS A 111 -2.32 -2.05 4.65
C LYS A 111 -3.17 -3.33 4.65
N PRO A 112 -4.09 -3.60 3.69
CA PRO A 112 -4.79 -4.87 3.61
C PRO A 112 -3.90 -6.07 3.23
N ILE A 113 -2.75 -5.87 2.57
CA ILE A 113 -1.86 -6.98 2.14
C ILE A 113 -1.30 -7.77 3.34
N PRO A 114 -0.76 -7.16 4.41
CA PRO A 114 -0.31 -7.90 5.59
C PRO A 114 -1.41 -8.71 6.27
N VAL A 115 -2.66 -8.24 6.27
CA VAL A 115 -3.81 -9.01 6.77
C VAL A 115 -3.96 -10.29 5.94
N TRP A 116 -3.99 -10.17 4.62
CA TRP A 116 -4.06 -11.31 3.71
C TRP A 116 -2.84 -12.25 3.85
N MET A 117 -1.62 -11.71 3.94
CA MET A 117 -0.40 -12.51 4.09
C MET A 117 -0.41 -13.33 5.37
N ARG A 118 -0.81 -12.73 6.50
CA ARG A 118 -0.76 -13.38 7.81
C ARG A 118 -1.88 -14.39 7.97
N TYR A 119 -3.12 -14.03 7.66
CA TYR A 119 -4.29 -14.85 8.01
C TYR A 119 -4.76 -15.77 6.89
N ASN A 120 -4.47 -15.46 5.64
CA ASN A 120 -4.76 -16.37 4.51
C ASN A 120 -3.56 -17.25 4.18
N ASN A 121 -2.34 -16.70 4.18
CA ASN A 121 -1.13 -17.38 3.71
C ASN A 121 -0.23 -17.89 4.85
N ASN A 122 -0.58 -17.64 6.11
CA ASN A 122 0.20 -17.98 7.30
C ASN A 122 1.67 -17.48 7.25
N PHE A 123 1.91 -16.34 6.61
CA PHE A 123 3.22 -15.72 6.57
C PHE A 123 3.42 -14.81 7.78
N PRO A 124 4.55 -14.94 8.54
CA PRO A 124 4.77 -14.19 9.78
C PRO A 124 5.19 -12.73 9.51
N VAL A 125 4.29 -11.95 8.93
CA VAL A 125 4.48 -10.50 8.74
C VAL A 125 4.00 -9.73 9.97
N LYS A 126 4.72 -8.65 10.32
CA LYS A 126 4.29 -7.62 11.28
C LYS A 126 4.24 -6.26 10.61
N ILE A 127 3.25 -5.47 11.00
CA ILE A 127 3.21 -4.02 10.75
C ILE A 127 3.99 -3.34 11.87
N MET A 128 5.06 -2.63 11.51
CA MET A 128 5.96 -1.97 12.45
C MET A 128 5.62 -0.49 12.65
N ALA A 129 5.10 0.15 11.61
CA ALA A 129 4.68 1.54 11.58
C ALA A 129 3.76 1.78 10.37
N TRP A 130 3.06 2.90 10.32
CA TRP A 130 2.51 3.42 9.08
C TRP A 130 3.62 4.06 8.26
N ALA A 131 3.56 3.96 6.94
CA ALA A 131 4.48 4.65 6.05
C ALA A 131 4.01 6.08 5.78
N HIS A 132 2.72 6.28 5.75
CA HIS A 132 2.06 7.58 5.54
C HIS A 132 0.56 7.47 5.82
N THR A 133 -0.10 8.63 5.86
CA THR A 133 -1.56 8.73 5.86
C THR A 133 -2.05 9.48 4.61
N ASN A 134 -3.31 9.27 4.22
CA ASN A 134 -3.91 9.86 3.00
C ASN A 134 -3.15 9.42 1.72
N GLY A 135 -2.74 10.33 0.86
CA GLY A 135 -1.84 10.05 -0.27
C GLY A 135 -2.48 9.34 -1.46
N SER A 136 -3.80 9.37 -1.60
CA SER A 136 -4.54 8.70 -2.66
C SER A 136 -5.80 9.47 -3.05
N ALA A 137 -6.34 9.16 -4.22
CA ALA A 137 -7.58 9.75 -4.68
C ALA A 137 -8.33 8.83 -5.65
N VAL A 138 -9.60 9.14 -5.88
CA VAL A 138 -10.40 8.65 -7.00
C VAL A 138 -10.31 9.69 -8.10
N LEU A 139 -9.84 9.29 -9.28
CA LEU A 139 -9.66 10.14 -10.43
C LEU A 139 -10.45 9.57 -11.61
N MET A 140 -11.19 10.42 -12.29
CA MET A 140 -12.00 10.09 -13.46
C MET A 140 -11.47 10.79 -14.70
N SER A 141 -11.77 10.26 -15.88
CA SER A 141 -11.57 11.00 -17.12
C SER A 141 -12.40 12.29 -17.09
N GLN A 142 -11.83 13.43 -17.50
CA GLN A 142 -12.59 14.68 -17.65
C GLN A 142 -13.77 14.52 -18.61
N ALA A 143 -13.64 13.65 -19.62
CA ALA A 143 -14.70 13.39 -20.58
C ALA A 143 -15.94 12.70 -19.96
N SER A 144 -15.81 12.05 -18.79
CA SER A 144 -16.93 11.45 -18.08
C SER A 144 -17.90 12.51 -17.53
N GLY A 145 -17.40 13.69 -17.20
CA GLY A 145 -18.17 14.75 -16.55
C GLY A 145 -18.65 14.41 -15.14
N ALA A 146 -18.17 13.31 -14.55
CA ALA A 146 -18.55 12.85 -13.20
C ALA A 146 -18.16 13.91 -12.15
N LYS A 147 -19.12 14.24 -11.26
CA LYS A 147 -18.96 15.19 -10.16
C LYS A 147 -19.13 14.56 -8.79
N GLU A 148 -19.78 13.40 -8.73
CA GLU A 148 -20.02 12.65 -7.49
C GLU A 148 -20.00 11.15 -7.75
N PHE A 149 -19.95 10.34 -6.69
CA PHE A 149 -19.91 8.88 -6.85
C PHE A 149 -21.14 8.31 -7.54
N ALA A 150 -22.31 8.94 -7.40
CA ALA A 150 -23.54 8.51 -8.07
C ALA A 150 -23.45 8.56 -9.60
N ASP A 151 -22.56 9.39 -10.16
CA ASP A 151 -22.36 9.51 -11.61
C ASP A 151 -21.52 8.37 -12.20
N LEU A 152 -20.98 7.47 -11.38
CA LEU A 152 -20.03 6.43 -11.83
C LEU A 152 -20.72 5.16 -12.36
N GLY A 153 -22.05 5.12 -12.39
CA GLY A 153 -22.79 3.98 -12.94
C GLY A 153 -22.44 3.70 -14.41
N GLY A 154 -22.21 2.42 -14.74
CA GLY A 154 -21.80 1.98 -16.07
C GLY A 154 -20.33 2.16 -16.40
N THR A 155 -19.47 2.56 -15.43
CA THR A 155 -18.04 2.83 -15.67
C THR A 155 -17.13 1.67 -15.28
N GLN A 156 -15.89 1.72 -15.82
CA GLN A 156 -14.80 0.81 -15.47
C GLN A 156 -13.72 1.56 -14.71
N ILE A 157 -13.47 1.15 -13.47
CA ILE A 157 -12.51 1.81 -12.58
C ILE A 157 -11.39 0.84 -12.20
N ALA A 158 -10.14 1.27 -12.41
CA ALA A 158 -8.98 0.47 -12.03
C ALA A 158 -8.64 0.67 -10.54
N VAL A 159 -8.24 -0.42 -9.89
CA VAL A 159 -7.67 -0.45 -8.53
C VAL A 159 -6.29 -1.11 -8.56
N PRO A 160 -5.35 -0.74 -7.66
CA PRO A 160 -3.98 -1.22 -7.76
C PRO A 160 -3.80 -2.68 -7.32
N PHE A 161 -4.69 -3.18 -6.48
CA PHE A 161 -4.71 -4.54 -5.96
C PHE A 161 -6.03 -4.81 -5.24
N TRP A 162 -6.49 -6.10 -5.21
CA TRP A 162 -7.74 -6.43 -4.50
C TRP A 162 -7.66 -6.12 -3.01
N TYR A 163 -6.54 -6.47 -2.37
CA TYR A 163 -6.27 -6.15 -0.96
C TYR A 163 -5.57 -4.78 -0.86
N SER A 164 -6.33 -3.70 -1.17
CA SER A 164 -5.87 -2.31 -1.07
C SER A 164 -6.90 -1.44 -0.37
N VAL A 165 -6.44 -0.41 0.34
CA VAL A 165 -7.33 0.60 0.93
C VAL A 165 -8.12 1.31 -0.17
N HIS A 166 -7.52 1.50 -1.35
CA HIS A 166 -8.17 2.05 -2.54
C HIS A 166 -9.45 1.29 -2.90
N ASN A 167 -9.35 -0.05 -3.01
CA ASN A 167 -10.49 -0.91 -3.31
C ASN A 167 -11.55 -0.85 -2.20
N VAL A 168 -11.12 -0.82 -0.94
CA VAL A 168 -12.03 -0.71 0.22
C VAL A 168 -12.80 0.59 0.18
N LEU A 169 -12.12 1.74 0.11
CA LEU A 169 -12.76 3.06 0.15
C LEU A 169 -13.62 3.34 -1.07
N LEU A 170 -13.15 2.96 -2.27
CA LEU A 170 -13.95 3.08 -3.49
C LEU A 170 -15.26 2.32 -3.35
N GLN A 171 -15.23 1.07 -2.92
CA GLN A 171 -16.45 0.27 -2.78
C GLN A 171 -17.37 0.76 -1.66
N MET A 172 -16.84 1.32 -0.58
CA MET A 172 -17.65 2.00 0.44
C MET A 172 -18.41 3.17 -0.18
N ALA A 173 -17.70 4.02 -0.94
CA ALA A 173 -18.28 5.18 -1.59
C ALA A 173 -19.33 4.80 -2.65
N LEU A 174 -19.03 3.82 -3.49
CA LEU A 174 -19.98 3.32 -4.51
C LEU A 174 -21.28 2.81 -3.88
N ARG A 175 -21.18 1.98 -2.83
CA ARG A 175 -22.37 1.45 -2.15
C ARG A 175 -23.19 2.54 -1.46
N GLN A 176 -22.54 3.52 -0.85
CA GLN A 176 -23.26 4.66 -0.25
C GLN A 176 -23.97 5.49 -1.30
N ALA A 177 -23.42 5.60 -2.51
CA ALA A 177 -24.06 6.25 -3.65
C ALA A 177 -25.14 5.39 -4.34
N GLY A 178 -25.44 4.19 -3.82
CA GLY A 178 -26.43 3.27 -4.39
C GLY A 178 -25.94 2.47 -5.59
N LEU A 179 -24.62 2.45 -5.84
CA LEU A 179 -23.99 1.70 -6.92
C LEU A 179 -23.50 0.32 -6.45
N GLU A 180 -23.48 -0.63 -7.38
CA GLU A 180 -23.05 -2.00 -7.17
C GLU A 180 -21.66 -2.20 -7.80
N PRO A 181 -20.57 -2.39 -7.00
CA PRO A 181 -19.30 -2.79 -7.53
C PRO A 181 -19.36 -4.24 -8.03
N VAL A 182 -18.86 -4.48 -9.24
CA VAL A 182 -18.80 -5.82 -9.87
C VAL A 182 -17.39 -6.12 -10.37
N ILE A 183 -17.07 -7.40 -10.58
CA ILE A 183 -15.85 -7.86 -11.23
C ILE A 183 -16.28 -8.70 -12.43
N GLN A 184 -16.15 -8.14 -13.61
CA GLN A 184 -16.57 -8.76 -14.87
C GLN A 184 -15.48 -8.53 -15.93
N ASP A 185 -15.61 -9.24 -17.07
CA ASP A 185 -14.80 -8.95 -18.24
C ASP A 185 -14.99 -7.49 -18.68
N GLN A 186 -13.92 -6.83 -19.15
CA GLN A 186 -14.00 -5.42 -19.58
C GLN A 186 -14.96 -5.19 -20.74
N SER A 187 -15.25 -6.22 -21.51
CA SER A 187 -16.22 -6.17 -22.63
C SER A 187 -17.67 -6.43 -22.20
N ALA A 188 -17.91 -6.77 -20.93
CA ALA A 188 -19.24 -7.04 -20.43
C ALA A 188 -20.09 -5.76 -20.42
N GLU A 189 -21.38 -5.90 -20.82
CA GLU A 189 -22.34 -4.81 -20.71
C GLU A 189 -22.71 -4.61 -19.23
N LEU A 190 -22.54 -3.39 -18.72
CA LEU A 190 -22.82 -3.04 -17.34
C LEU A 190 -24.25 -2.49 -17.20
N ALA A 191 -24.93 -2.88 -16.14
CA ALA A 191 -26.16 -2.21 -15.76
C ALA A 191 -25.87 -0.75 -15.33
N PRO A 192 -26.85 0.17 -15.45
CA PRO A 192 -26.63 1.59 -15.15
C PRO A 192 -26.19 1.88 -13.70
N ASN A 193 -26.43 0.96 -12.77
CA ASN A 193 -26.02 1.06 -11.38
C ASN A 193 -24.76 0.24 -11.04
N GLN A 194 -24.15 -0.42 -12.03
CA GLN A 194 -22.94 -1.21 -11.81
C GLN A 194 -21.67 -0.43 -12.13
N VAL A 195 -20.61 -0.71 -11.37
CA VAL A 195 -19.25 -0.20 -11.61
C VAL A 195 -18.33 -1.40 -11.68
N ASN A 196 -17.69 -1.61 -12.83
CA ASN A 196 -16.75 -2.71 -13.01
C ASN A 196 -15.37 -2.35 -12.45
N LEU A 197 -14.84 -3.21 -11.59
CA LEU A 197 -13.53 -3.04 -10.98
C LEU A 197 -12.52 -3.96 -11.64
N ALA A 198 -11.36 -3.40 -12.01
CA ALA A 198 -10.26 -4.16 -12.61
C ALA A 198 -8.94 -3.87 -11.90
N ILE A 199 -8.08 -4.89 -11.73
CA ILE A 199 -6.73 -4.67 -11.22
C ILE A 199 -5.84 -4.15 -12.35
N MET A 200 -5.08 -3.10 -12.03
CA MET A 200 -4.06 -2.56 -12.93
C MET A 200 -2.84 -2.09 -12.14
N PRO A 201 -1.60 -2.36 -12.60
CA PRO A 201 -0.41 -1.77 -11.99
C PRO A 201 -0.51 -0.24 -11.97
N PRO A 202 -0.11 0.43 -10.87
CA PRO A 202 -0.25 1.89 -10.74
C PRO A 202 0.32 2.69 -11.91
N ALA A 203 1.49 2.29 -12.43
CA ALA A 203 2.15 2.98 -13.53
C ALA A 203 1.40 2.89 -14.88
N ASP A 204 0.50 1.92 -15.02
CA ASP A 204 -0.27 1.70 -16.24
C ASP A 204 -1.61 2.46 -16.25
N MET A 205 -2.05 2.97 -15.09
CA MET A 205 -3.35 3.62 -14.95
C MET A 205 -3.46 4.95 -15.70
N PRO A 206 -2.55 5.94 -15.56
CA PRO A 206 -2.66 7.19 -16.31
C PRO A 206 -2.62 6.99 -17.84
N PRO A 207 -1.72 6.15 -18.42
CA PRO A 207 -1.78 5.86 -19.84
C PRO A 207 -3.07 5.15 -20.28
N ALA A 208 -3.62 4.26 -19.43
CA ALA A 208 -4.87 3.58 -19.73
C ALA A 208 -6.06 4.56 -19.75
N LEU A 209 -6.10 5.50 -18.81
CA LEU A 209 -7.09 6.58 -18.76
C LEU A 209 -7.00 7.46 -20.02
N ALA A 210 -5.79 7.93 -20.36
CA ALA A 210 -5.56 8.75 -21.56
C ALA A 210 -5.96 8.05 -22.86
N ALA A 211 -5.83 6.72 -22.91
CA ALA A 211 -6.24 5.89 -24.04
C ALA A 211 -7.73 5.49 -24.03
N GLY A 212 -8.52 5.92 -23.02
CA GLY A 212 -9.93 5.55 -22.88
C GLY A 212 -10.17 4.06 -22.64
N ARG A 213 -9.18 3.34 -22.09
CA ARG A 213 -9.33 1.92 -21.75
C ARG A 213 -9.99 1.69 -20.40
N ILE A 214 -9.97 2.71 -19.55
CA ILE A 214 -10.67 2.80 -18.26
C ILE A 214 -11.29 4.19 -18.16
N ASP A 215 -12.38 4.32 -17.42
CA ASP A 215 -13.06 5.58 -17.20
C ASP A 215 -12.48 6.35 -16.01
N GLY A 216 -11.86 5.62 -15.07
CA GLY A 216 -11.23 6.18 -13.90
C GLY A 216 -10.33 5.17 -13.20
N PHE A 217 -9.69 5.64 -12.14
CA PHE A 217 -8.90 4.79 -11.24
C PHE A 217 -8.85 5.36 -9.83
N THR A 218 -8.54 4.50 -8.88
CA THR A 218 -8.15 4.92 -7.52
C THR A 218 -6.78 4.34 -7.21
N VAL A 219 -5.84 5.20 -6.84
CA VAL A 219 -4.44 4.82 -6.69
C VAL A 219 -3.68 5.76 -5.77
N ALA A 220 -2.52 5.31 -5.29
CA ALA A 220 -1.57 6.14 -4.55
C ALA A 220 -0.89 7.20 -5.43
N GLU A 221 -0.41 8.27 -4.81
CA GLU A 221 0.43 9.26 -5.46
C GLU A 221 1.82 8.67 -5.85
N PRO A 222 2.46 9.13 -6.93
CA PRO A 222 2.16 10.35 -7.69
C PRO A 222 1.24 10.13 -8.90
N PHE A 223 0.55 9.00 -9.00
CA PHE A 223 -0.21 8.66 -10.21
C PHE A 223 -1.52 9.45 -10.37
N ASN A 224 -2.11 9.95 -9.27
CA ASN A 224 -3.22 10.89 -9.39
C ASN A 224 -2.73 12.24 -9.96
N ALA A 225 -1.62 12.77 -9.43
CA ALA A 225 -1.00 13.98 -10.00
C ALA A 225 -0.60 13.79 -11.47
N ALA A 226 -0.09 12.62 -11.83
CA ALA A 226 0.19 12.30 -13.24
C ALA A 226 -1.10 12.23 -14.08
N GLY A 227 -2.17 11.65 -13.53
CA GLY A 227 -3.49 11.63 -14.17
C GLY A 227 -4.03 13.02 -14.47
N GLU A 228 -3.95 13.94 -13.49
CA GLU A 228 -4.35 15.34 -13.67
C GLU A 228 -3.50 16.06 -14.73
N LEU A 229 -2.17 15.95 -14.63
CA LEU A 229 -1.26 16.76 -15.45
C LEU A 229 -1.02 16.18 -16.85
N LEU A 230 -1.12 14.86 -17.02
CA LEU A 230 -0.65 14.16 -18.22
C LEU A 230 -1.71 13.32 -18.92
N ALA A 231 -2.85 13.05 -18.29
CA ALA A 231 -3.85 12.11 -18.81
C ALA A 231 -5.29 12.65 -18.86
N ASN A 232 -5.47 13.99 -18.81
CA ASN A 232 -6.77 14.64 -18.80
C ASN A 232 -7.73 14.04 -17.75
N GLY A 233 -7.19 13.74 -16.58
CA GLY A 233 -7.96 13.28 -15.42
C GLY A 233 -8.47 14.43 -14.57
N SER A 234 -9.61 14.22 -13.91
CA SER A 234 -10.18 15.09 -12.88
C SER A 234 -10.29 14.33 -11.57
N LEU A 235 -9.80 14.91 -10.49
CA LEU A 235 -9.95 14.32 -9.16
C LEU A 235 -11.41 14.43 -8.72
N LEU A 236 -12.02 13.28 -8.46
CA LEU A 236 -13.39 13.21 -7.93
C LEU A 236 -13.38 13.37 -6.41
N ARG A 237 -12.46 12.70 -5.72
CA ARG A 237 -12.38 12.71 -4.26
C ARG A 237 -11.01 12.27 -3.77
N PHE A 238 -10.43 12.99 -2.83
CA PHE A 238 -9.27 12.49 -2.09
C PHE A 238 -9.70 11.41 -1.08
N THR A 239 -8.90 10.37 -0.91
CA THR A 239 -9.23 9.31 0.04
C THR A 239 -9.13 9.77 1.49
N GLY A 240 -8.22 10.72 1.79
CA GLY A 240 -8.13 11.38 3.09
C GLY A 240 -9.35 12.23 3.45
N ASP A 241 -10.16 12.58 2.46
CA ASP A 241 -11.45 13.28 2.61
C ASP A 241 -12.64 12.30 2.70
N ILE A 242 -12.39 10.98 2.59
CA ILE A 242 -13.34 9.91 2.87
C ILE A 242 -13.07 9.31 4.25
N TRP A 243 -11.81 9.05 4.56
CA TRP A 243 -11.35 8.53 5.85
C TRP A 243 -10.16 9.36 6.33
N LYS A 244 -10.41 10.19 7.32
CA LYS A 244 -9.44 11.14 7.89
C LYS A 244 -8.19 10.43 8.36
N ASN A 245 -7.03 10.82 7.83
CA ASN A 245 -5.73 10.26 8.20
C ASN A 245 -5.69 8.73 8.12
N HIS A 246 -6.37 8.15 7.10
CA HIS A 246 -6.32 6.70 6.92
C HIS A 246 -4.91 6.25 6.54
N PRO A 247 -4.42 5.12 7.08
CA PRO A 247 -3.18 4.52 6.63
C PRO A 247 -3.40 3.87 5.26
N CYS A 248 -2.66 4.31 4.24
CA CYS A 248 -2.68 3.63 2.94
C CYS A 248 -1.63 2.52 2.90
N CYS A 249 -0.35 2.86 3.09
CA CYS A 249 0.73 1.88 3.21
C CYS A 249 1.31 1.83 4.62
N VAL A 250 1.84 0.66 4.93
CA VAL A 250 2.47 0.34 6.22
C VAL A 250 3.86 -0.25 6.02
N LEU A 251 4.76 -0.01 6.96
CA LEU A 251 6.10 -0.56 6.98
C LEU A 251 6.07 -1.95 7.62
N CYS A 252 6.60 -2.94 6.90
CA CYS A 252 6.50 -4.34 7.29
C CYS A 252 7.87 -5.00 7.39
N MET A 253 7.98 -5.88 8.40
CA MET A 253 9.10 -6.78 8.63
C MET A 253 8.60 -8.19 8.91
N ASN A 254 9.47 -9.19 8.81
CA ASN A 254 9.17 -10.55 9.23
C ASN A 254 9.28 -10.68 10.74
N GLU A 255 8.25 -11.23 11.41
CA GLU A 255 8.16 -11.40 12.86
C GLU A 255 9.35 -12.14 13.45
N GLN A 256 9.80 -13.22 12.78
CA GLN A 256 10.95 -14.00 13.27
C GLN A 256 12.24 -13.18 13.27
N GLN A 257 12.43 -12.27 12.31
CA GLN A 257 13.58 -11.37 12.29
C GLN A 257 13.47 -10.28 13.36
N VAL A 258 12.26 -9.76 13.59
CA VAL A 258 11.98 -8.78 14.65
C VAL A 258 12.30 -9.38 16.03
N GLU A 259 11.86 -10.60 16.29
CA GLU A 259 12.09 -11.29 17.56
C GLU A 259 13.54 -11.73 17.74
N ALA A 260 14.20 -12.16 16.67
CA ALA A 260 15.61 -12.58 16.70
C ALA A 260 16.58 -11.42 16.98
N ASN A 261 16.25 -10.20 16.55
CA ASN A 261 17.10 -9.02 16.74
C ASN A 261 16.29 -7.74 17.02
N PRO A 262 15.72 -7.62 18.23
CA PRO A 262 14.91 -6.45 18.60
C PRO A 262 15.73 -5.15 18.67
N GLU A 263 17.03 -5.22 18.95
CA GLU A 263 17.90 -4.04 18.95
C GLU A 263 18.06 -3.47 17.54
N ARG A 264 18.33 -4.33 16.56
CA ARG A 264 18.38 -3.93 15.15
C ARG A 264 17.03 -3.37 14.68
N THR A 265 15.94 -4.01 15.06
CA THR A 265 14.59 -3.53 14.74
C THR A 265 14.35 -2.13 15.29
N GLN A 266 14.77 -1.85 16.54
CA GLN A 266 14.66 -0.51 17.11
C GLN A 266 15.44 0.54 16.32
N LYS A 267 16.65 0.22 15.87
CA LYS A 267 17.48 1.10 15.05
C LYS A 267 16.81 1.39 13.69
N VAL A 268 16.23 0.36 13.05
CA VAL A 268 15.44 0.55 11.81
C VAL A 268 14.29 1.51 12.03
N LEU A 269 13.49 1.32 13.09
CA LEU A 269 12.36 2.20 13.38
C LEU A 269 12.78 3.62 13.78
N ASN A 270 13.91 3.80 14.45
CA ASN A 270 14.46 5.13 14.73
C ASN A 270 14.76 5.90 13.41
N ALA A 271 15.42 5.24 12.45
CA ALA A 271 15.72 5.82 11.15
C ALA A 271 14.45 6.18 10.36
N LEU A 272 13.45 5.28 10.37
CA LEU A 272 12.19 5.47 9.64
C LEU A 272 11.33 6.58 10.25
N VAL A 273 11.16 6.62 11.56
CA VAL A 273 10.42 7.70 12.23
C VAL A 273 11.08 9.06 11.95
N ARG A 274 12.41 9.14 12.06
CA ARG A 274 13.15 10.36 11.71
C ARG A 274 12.90 10.78 10.26
N ALA A 275 12.84 9.83 9.34
CA ALA A 275 12.57 10.09 7.92
C ALA A 275 11.15 10.61 7.67
N GLU A 276 10.15 10.07 8.37
CA GLU A 276 8.77 10.54 8.28
C GLU A 276 8.62 11.96 8.82
N LEU A 277 9.19 12.25 9.97
CA LEU A 277 9.17 13.60 10.55
C LEU A 277 9.85 14.61 9.64
N TYR A 278 10.97 14.21 9.04
CA TYR A 278 11.65 15.04 8.04
C TYR A 278 10.75 15.29 6.81
N ALA A 279 10.17 14.23 6.25
CA ALA A 279 9.31 14.32 5.07
C ALA A 279 8.07 15.18 5.33
N GLN A 280 7.44 15.06 6.52
CA GLN A 280 6.29 15.87 6.91
C GLN A 280 6.61 17.36 6.93
N GLN A 281 7.79 17.73 7.44
CA GLN A 281 8.22 19.12 7.55
C GLN A 281 8.76 19.68 6.24
N ASN A 282 9.22 18.83 5.33
CA ASN A 282 9.96 19.22 4.12
C ASN A 282 9.40 18.58 2.84
N LYS A 283 8.06 18.52 2.68
CA LYS A 283 7.39 17.84 1.57
C LYS A 283 7.88 18.26 0.19
N ALA A 284 8.10 19.57 -0.02
CA ALA A 284 8.54 20.09 -1.31
C ALA A 284 9.98 19.66 -1.66
N GLU A 285 10.92 19.75 -0.70
CA GLU A 285 12.30 19.27 -0.87
C GLU A 285 12.34 17.76 -1.06
N THR A 286 11.54 17.03 -0.27
CA THR A 286 11.40 15.57 -0.39
C THR A 286 10.89 15.18 -1.78
N ALA A 287 9.92 15.90 -2.33
CA ALA A 287 9.40 15.64 -3.67
C ALA A 287 10.49 15.81 -4.76
N GLU A 288 11.29 16.87 -4.67
CA GLU A 288 12.43 17.07 -5.58
C GLU A 288 13.42 15.91 -5.49
N MET A 289 13.84 15.56 -4.26
CA MET A 289 14.79 14.48 -4.02
C MET A 289 14.27 13.14 -4.57
N LEU A 290 13.00 12.81 -4.35
CA LEU A 290 12.42 11.55 -4.80
C LEU A 290 12.27 11.47 -6.33
N SER A 291 12.10 12.61 -7.00
CA SER A 291 11.76 12.69 -8.43
C SER A 291 12.85 12.12 -9.34
N ARG A 292 12.49 11.88 -10.61
CA ARG A 292 13.44 11.52 -11.67
C ARG A 292 14.51 12.60 -11.87
N ASP A 293 14.17 13.84 -11.58
CA ASP A 293 15.05 15.00 -11.80
C ASP A 293 15.99 15.22 -10.59
N GLY A 294 15.74 14.53 -9.45
CA GLY A 294 16.59 14.44 -8.26
C GLY A 294 17.36 13.12 -8.21
N GLU A 295 17.15 12.31 -7.16
CA GLU A 295 17.83 11.03 -6.96
C GLU A 295 17.22 9.86 -7.77
N GLY A 296 16.09 10.10 -8.44
CA GLY A 296 15.49 9.15 -9.37
C GLY A 296 14.78 7.95 -8.73
N TYR A 297 14.44 8.00 -7.46
CA TYR A 297 13.68 6.93 -6.80
C TYR A 297 12.30 6.74 -7.42
N LEU A 298 11.65 7.83 -7.81
CA LEU A 298 10.37 7.80 -8.51
C LEU A 298 10.61 8.22 -9.98
N PRO A 299 10.20 7.40 -10.98
CA PRO A 299 10.43 7.70 -12.39
C PRO A 299 9.43 8.75 -12.93
N MET A 300 9.15 9.77 -12.14
CA MET A 300 8.23 10.87 -12.42
C MET A 300 8.96 12.21 -12.36
N PRO A 301 8.57 13.19 -13.21
CA PRO A 301 9.14 14.54 -13.17
C PRO A 301 8.90 15.23 -11.82
N ALA A 302 9.79 16.13 -11.42
CA ALA A 302 9.71 16.84 -10.15
C ALA A 302 8.39 17.60 -9.94
N ASN A 303 7.84 18.22 -10.99
CA ASN A 303 6.57 18.93 -10.90
C ASN A 303 5.38 18.00 -10.58
N VAL A 304 5.41 16.77 -11.07
CA VAL A 304 4.37 15.75 -10.76
C VAL A 304 4.50 15.30 -9.32
N VAL A 305 5.71 14.95 -8.86
CA VAL A 305 5.93 14.50 -7.48
C VAL A 305 5.66 15.63 -6.49
N ARG A 306 6.06 16.86 -6.80
CA ARG A 306 5.76 18.03 -5.97
C ARG A 306 4.25 18.25 -5.83
N ARG A 307 3.49 18.19 -6.96
CA ARG A 307 2.01 18.28 -6.91
C ARG A 307 1.44 17.20 -6.02
N ALA A 308 1.90 15.96 -6.17
CA ALA A 308 1.46 14.80 -5.39
C ALA A 308 1.67 14.96 -3.88
N MET A 309 2.71 15.66 -3.46
CA MET A 309 3.04 15.81 -2.05
C MET A 309 2.52 17.09 -1.40
N THR A 310 2.25 18.14 -2.18
CA THR A 310 2.00 19.47 -1.61
C THR A 310 0.70 20.13 -2.04
N HIS A 311 0.11 19.72 -3.17
CA HIS A 311 -1.05 20.45 -3.73
C HIS A 311 -2.36 19.89 -3.20
N TYR A 312 -2.89 20.55 -2.17
CA TYR A 312 -4.19 20.26 -1.56
C TYR A 312 -4.86 21.61 -1.27
N ASP A 313 -5.64 22.10 -2.24
CA ASP A 313 -6.19 23.44 -2.26
C ASP A 313 -7.70 23.37 -2.50
N THR A 314 -8.49 23.83 -1.55
CA THR A 314 -9.95 23.75 -1.56
C THR A 314 -10.57 24.57 -2.70
N ASP A 315 -9.99 25.75 -3.01
CA ASP A 315 -10.50 26.60 -4.07
C ASP A 315 -10.21 26.00 -5.45
N TYR A 316 -9.03 25.36 -5.60
CA TYR A 316 -8.66 24.66 -6.82
C TYR A 316 -9.53 23.42 -7.08
N TYR A 317 -9.90 22.70 -6.02
CA TYR A 317 -10.69 21.46 -6.08
C TYR A 317 -12.18 21.69 -5.76
N ASP A 318 -12.67 22.92 -5.89
CA ASP A 318 -14.08 23.25 -5.63
C ASP A 318 -15.04 22.55 -6.60
N GLU A 319 -14.64 22.36 -7.85
CA GLU A 319 -15.34 21.51 -8.81
C GLU A 319 -14.46 20.32 -9.24
N PRO A 320 -14.88 19.08 -8.90
CA PRO A 320 -16.18 18.59 -8.40
C PRO A 320 -16.30 18.43 -6.87
N HIS A 321 -15.71 19.29 -6.06
CA HIS A 321 -15.64 19.18 -4.59
C HIS A 321 -14.84 17.95 -4.12
N ALA A 322 -13.63 17.81 -4.66
CA ALA A 322 -12.75 16.69 -4.29
C ALA A 322 -12.28 16.76 -2.82
N ILE A 323 -12.44 17.93 -2.18
CA ILE A 323 -12.24 18.19 -0.76
C ILE A 323 -13.56 18.70 -0.17
N ARG A 324 -14.21 17.90 0.67
CA ARG A 324 -15.48 18.25 1.34
C ARG A 324 -15.29 18.56 2.82
N HIS A 325 -14.21 18.03 3.42
CA HIS A 325 -13.91 18.14 4.84
C HIS A 325 -12.61 18.91 5.07
N ALA A 326 -12.59 20.17 4.60
CA ALA A 326 -11.44 21.07 4.78
C ALA A 326 -11.10 21.29 6.27
N GLU A 327 -12.12 21.21 7.16
CA GLU A 327 -11.98 21.32 8.60
C GLU A 327 -11.18 20.18 9.25
N TRP A 328 -10.99 19.06 8.52
CA TRP A 328 -10.16 17.97 9.02
C TRP A 328 -8.67 18.31 9.06
N GLY A 329 -8.25 19.34 8.33
CA GLY A 329 -6.87 19.79 8.33
C GLY A 329 -5.85 18.79 7.79
N VAL A 330 -6.30 17.84 6.97
CA VAL A 330 -5.44 16.83 6.34
C VAL A 330 -4.72 17.41 5.12
N GLY A 331 -3.57 16.83 4.78
CA GLY A 331 -2.87 17.13 3.53
C GLY A 331 -3.20 16.13 2.43
N ARG A 332 -2.70 16.41 1.22
CA ARG A 332 -2.77 15.46 0.10
C ARG A 332 -2.11 14.12 0.45
N ILE A 333 -0.95 14.19 1.11
CA ILE A 333 -0.26 13.09 1.79
C ILE A 333 0.34 13.64 3.07
N ASP A 334 0.29 12.87 4.16
CA ASP A 334 0.90 13.20 5.45
C ASP A 334 1.70 12.02 5.99
N PHE A 335 2.69 12.31 6.84
CA PHE A 335 3.58 11.31 7.41
C PHE A 335 3.38 11.26 8.92
N SER A 336 2.73 10.19 9.38
CA SER A 336 2.44 9.94 10.79
C SER A 336 2.67 8.45 11.06
N PRO A 337 3.77 8.07 11.74
CA PRO A 337 4.22 6.68 11.81
C PRO A 337 3.42 5.77 12.73
N TYR A 338 2.63 6.33 13.68
CA TYR A 338 2.00 5.48 14.68
C TYR A 338 0.81 4.67 14.12
N PRO A 339 0.84 3.33 14.27
CA PRO A 339 -0.18 2.45 13.70
C PRO A 339 -1.39 2.26 14.65
N PHE A 340 -2.27 3.25 14.74
CA PHE A 340 -3.45 3.21 15.60
C PHE A 340 -4.25 1.91 15.46
N PRO A 341 -4.53 1.19 16.57
CA PRO A 341 -5.29 -0.06 16.56
C PRO A 341 -6.71 0.11 16.00
N SER A 342 -7.36 1.24 16.26
CA SER A 342 -8.70 1.59 15.75
C SER A 342 -8.77 1.49 14.22
N ALA A 343 -7.76 2.01 13.51
CA ALA A 343 -7.71 1.94 12.05
C ALA A 343 -7.52 0.52 11.51
N THR A 344 -6.87 -0.36 12.28
CA THR A 344 -6.77 -1.77 11.90
C THR A 344 -8.09 -2.50 12.09
N ARG A 345 -8.79 -2.25 13.19
CA ARG A 345 -10.13 -2.80 13.44
C ARG A 345 -11.11 -2.39 12.35
N GLU A 346 -11.15 -1.10 12.02
CA GLU A 346 -12.07 -0.59 11.01
C GLU A 346 -11.76 -1.14 9.62
N LEU A 347 -10.47 -1.23 9.27
CA LEU A 347 -10.05 -1.83 8.01
C LEU A 347 -10.52 -3.29 7.87
N VAL A 348 -10.35 -4.12 8.90
CA VAL A 348 -10.76 -5.54 8.86
C VAL A 348 -12.28 -5.65 8.67
N ARG A 349 -13.06 -4.82 9.38
CA ARG A 349 -14.53 -4.76 9.19
C ARG A 349 -14.91 -4.37 7.77
N ALA A 350 -14.20 -3.41 7.19
CA ALA A 350 -14.45 -2.95 5.84
C ALA A 350 -14.01 -3.98 4.78
N MET A 351 -12.87 -4.66 4.98
CA MET A 351 -12.38 -5.72 4.09
C MET A 351 -13.40 -6.87 3.98
N ASN A 352 -14.05 -7.25 5.08
CA ASN A 352 -15.07 -8.30 5.08
C ASN A 352 -16.22 -7.97 4.08
N LYS A 353 -16.59 -6.70 3.97
CA LYS A 353 -17.64 -6.21 3.07
C LYS A 353 -17.14 -5.93 1.64
N THR A 354 -15.82 -5.93 1.42
CA THR A 354 -15.21 -5.56 0.14
C THR A 354 -15.20 -6.75 -0.83
N LEU A 355 -15.65 -6.52 -2.07
CA LEU A 355 -15.55 -7.47 -3.16
C LEU A 355 -14.08 -7.57 -3.62
N VAL A 356 -13.60 -8.80 -3.77
CA VAL A 356 -12.26 -9.12 -4.29
C VAL A 356 -12.36 -10.24 -5.32
N GLY A 357 -11.45 -10.28 -6.26
CA GLY A 357 -11.31 -11.43 -7.14
C GLY A 357 -10.63 -12.58 -6.40
N GLY A 358 -11.34 -13.67 -6.20
CA GLY A 358 -10.85 -14.87 -5.51
C GLY A 358 -11.48 -15.10 -4.14
N ASP A 359 -10.91 -16.08 -3.42
CA ASP A 359 -11.39 -16.49 -2.11
C ASP A 359 -11.00 -15.46 -1.02
N LYS A 360 -11.96 -15.13 -0.16
CA LYS A 360 -11.78 -14.26 1.00
C LYS A 360 -12.41 -14.84 2.28
N THR A 361 -12.69 -16.13 2.30
CA THR A 361 -13.34 -16.81 3.44
C THR A 361 -12.56 -16.64 4.74
N PHE A 362 -11.23 -16.43 4.67
CA PHE A 362 -10.42 -16.13 5.84
C PHE A 362 -10.86 -14.88 6.62
N LEU A 363 -11.61 -13.96 5.99
CA LEU A 363 -12.12 -12.74 6.63
C LEU A 363 -13.42 -12.96 7.41
N GLU A 364 -14.18 -14.05 7.15
CA GLU A 364 -15.52 -14.25 7.70
C GLU A 364 -15.51 -14.37 9.24
N ASP A 365 -14.54 -15.10 9.78
CA ASP A 365 -14.38 -15.33 11.22
C ASP A 365 -13.21 -14.54 11.84
N LEU A 366 -12.62 -13.59 11.08
CA LEU A 366 -11.46 -12.84 11.53
C LEU A 366 -11.87 -11.71 12.48
N ASP A 367 -11.53 -11.88 13.77
CA ASP A 367 -11.79 -10.86 14.80
C ASP A 367 -10.91 -9.61 14.60
N PRO A 368 -11.50 -8.42 14.39
CA PRO A 368 -10.76 -7.18 14.22
C PRO A 368 -9.88 -6.80 15.42
N ASP A 369 -10.29 -7.11 16.65
CA ASP A 369 -9.49 -6.83 17.86
C ASP A 369 -8.28 -7.77 17.94
N TYR A 370 -8.48 -9.03 17.61
CA TYR A 370 -7.37 -9.98 17.49
C TYR A 370 -6.34 -9.52 16.45
N VAL A 371 -6.79 -9.12 15.25
CA VAL A 371 -5.89 -8.64 14.19
C VAL A 371 -5.12 -7.39 14.62
N ALA A 372 -5.79 -6.43 15.27
CA ALA A 372 -5.12 -5.21 15.73
C ALA A 372 -3.99 -5.49 16.73
N ASN A 373 -4.17 -6.51 17.57
CA ASN A 373 -3.17 -6.88 18.59
C ASN A 373 -2.09 -7.84 18.05
N ASP A 374 -2.45 -8.74 17.13
CA ASP A 374 -1.53 -9.75 16.62
C ASP A 374 -0.70 -9.28 15.42
N LEU A 375 -1.28 -8.50 14.51
CA LEU A 375 -0.60 -8.08 13.29
C LEU A 375 0.35 -6.89 13.51
N VAL A 376 0.04 -6.00 14.47
CA VAL A 376 0.78 -4.77 14.70
C VAL A 376 1.77 -4.94 15.85
N ASP A 377 3.02 -4.53 15.64
CA ASP A 377 4.03 -4.43 16.69
C ASP A 377 4.47 -2.98 16.85
N ASP A 378 3.79 -2.25 17.70
CA ASP A 378 4.02 -0.83 17.91
C ASP A 378 5.10 -0.49 18.97
N ARG A 379 5.69 -1.51 19.63
CA ARG A 379 6.69 -1.33 20.68
C ARG A 379 7.87 -0.46 20.24
N PHE A 380 8.32 -0.64 19.01
CA PHE A 380 9.51 0.02 18.48
C PHE A 380 9.22 1.44 18.00
N VAL A 381 8.08 1.64 17.31
CA VAL A 381 7.70 2.98 16.83
C VAL A 381 7.36 3.92 18.00
N ARG A 382 6.75 3.41 19.09
CA ARG A 382 6.53 4.20 20.32
C ARG A 382 7.85 4.73 20.88
N ARG A 383 8.83 3.84 21.07
CA ARG A 383 10.17 4.23 21.57
C ARG A 383 10.89 5.20 20.63
N ALA A 384 10.71 5.04 19.32
CA ALA A 384 11.30 5.97 18.36
C ALA A 384 10.64 7.36 18.45
N LEU A 385 9.31 7.43 18.62
CA LEU A 385 8.56 8.68 18.78
C LEU A 385 8.92 9.42 20.08
N GLU A 386 9.19 8.71 21.17
CA GLU A 386 9.62 9.30 22.44
C GLU A 386 10.92 10.13 22.31
N LYS A 387 11.75 9.87 21.29
CA LYS A 387 12.95 10.66 21.00
C LYS A 387 12.63 12.03 20.37
N TYR A 388 11.41 12.23 19.87
CA TYR A 388 11.02 13.43 19.12
C TYR A 388 9.69 14.01 19.61
N PRO A 389 9.54 14.34 20.91
CA PRO A 389 8.24 14.69 21.49
C PRO A 389 7.61 15.95 20.88
N ASP A 390 8.43 16.88 20.38
CA ASP A 390 7.97 18.15 19.82
C ASP A 390 7.85 18.15 18.28
N ALA A 391 8.24 17.06 17.64
CA ALA A 391 8.41 17.02 16.17
C ALA A 391 7.32 16.24 15.44
N HIS A 392 6.47 15.49 16.13
CA HIS A 392 5.44 14.66 15.51
C HIS A 392 4.02 15.17 15.81
N PRO A 393 3.03 14.82 14.97
CA PRO A 393 1.67 15.33 15.08
C PRO A 393 0.86 14.73 16.24
N LEU A 394 1.40 13.77 16.99
CA LEU A 394 0.73 13.18 18.14
C LEU A 394 1.00 14.01 19.40
N ASP A 395 -0.05 14.39 20.11
CA ASP A 395 0.05 14.92 21.46
C ASP A 395 0.27 13.76 22.44
N LEU A 396 1.54 13.56 22.82
CA LEU A 396 1.92 12.53 23.79
C LEU A 396 1.61 12.90 25.24
N SER A 397 1.07 14.10 25.51
CA SER A 397 0.71 14.56 26.87
C SER A 397 -0.65 14.05 27.34
N GLY A 398 -1.49 13.51 26.44
CA GLY A 398 -2.80 12.95 26.75
C GLY A 398 -2.74 11.66 27.58
N GLU A 399 -3.85 11.30 28.23
CA GLU A 399 -3.94 10.07 29.05
C GLU A 399 -3.71 8.80 28.21
N ASN A 400 -4.12 8.78 26.94
CA ASN A 400 -3.88 7.67 26.00
C ASN A 400 -3.61 8.18 24.58
N PRO A 401 -2.39 8.65 24.30
CA PRO A 401 -2.03 9.20 22.99
C PRO A 401 -1.99 8.13 21.87
N TRP A 402 -2.12 6.87 22.23
CA TRP A 402 -2.01 5.73 21.32
C TRP A 402 -3.37 5.21 20.81
N GLU A 403 -4.45 5.88 21.17
CA GLU A 403 -5.80 5.58 20.69
C GLU A 403 -6.43 6.80 20.02
N ARG A 404 -7.30 6.54 19.05
CA ARG A 404 -8.14 7.56 18.43
C ARG A 404 -9.46 6.94 17.97
N GLU A 405 -10.45 7.78 17.72
CA GLU A 405 -11.65 7.41 16.97
C GLU A 405 -11.41 7.61 15.47
N GLU A 406 -11.97 6.74 14.65
CA GLU A 406 -11.87 6.86 13.21
C GLU A 406 -13.03 7.71 12.66
N GLU A 407 -12.69 8.74 11.89
CA GLU A 407 -13.65 9.62 11.23
C GLU A 407 -13.75 9.21 9.75
N ILE A 408 -14.92 8.68 9.35
CA ILE A 408 -15.21 8.23 7.98
C ILE A 408 -16.50 8.89 7.51
N SER A 409 -16.42 9.59 6.39
CA SER A 409 -17.52 10.29 5.74
C SER A 409 -17.40 10.17 4.23
N VAL A 410 -18.35 9.59 3.56
CA VAL A 410 -18.31 9.40 2.10
C VAL A 410 -19.09 10.46 1.36
#